data_d89d39a8cbff038a850a658f4ac08288
#
_entry.id   d89d39a8cbff038a850a658f4ac08288
#
_cell.length_a   1.000
_cell.length_b   1.000
_cell.length_c   1.000
_cell.angle_alpha   90.00
_cell.angle_beta   90.00
_cell.angle_gamma   90.00
#
_symmetry.space_group_name_H-M   'P 1'
#
loop_
_entity.id
_entity.type
_entity.pdbx_description
1 polymer ?
#
loop_
_entity_poly.entity_id
_entity_poly.type
_entity_poly.pdbx_seq_one_letter_code
_entity_poly.pdbx_strand_id
1 'polypeptide(L)'
;MKKAQYFYLLRRGFFSGGGLDSDYQAVLDQATTRGFTAPSDTQQNLQSNIIKTLKAYGVWDKLDLFYLLAGEEENFARLNWKAPANFELANSGTPTFTTNKGFSNGGGSNYLDTTFNFSTNGDNYTLNDAGAFVAFPIMSTTSQTNNRVYGNEEPTSANFLSPRIDVDGSSTSNRNWMNGSDYQDPTTALDFHKDDNTIFFQNRTDDSTANYRSTDLAANDVKSAEDTASNSSSLLNDNLVLLQAKGAYLESTATIGMFGLGGALTATDMQTIERAWYTNYYTKL
;
A
#
# COMPACT_ATOMS: atom_id res chain seq x y z
N MET A 1 -28.47 14.74 11.94
CA MET A 1 -27.63 15.82 12.52
C MET A 1 -26.13 15.49 12.67
N LYS A 2 -25.62 14.32 12.24
CA LYS A 2 -24.19 13.95 12.40
C LYS A 2 -23.27 14.31 11.22
N LYS A 3 -23.81 14.53 10.00
CA LYS A 3 -23.00 14.87 8.81
C LYS A 3 -22.46 16.32 8.79
N ALA A 4 -23.17 17.28 9.35
CA ALA A 4 -22.76 18.68 9.34
C ALA A 4 -21.62 18.99 10.34
N GLN A 5 -21.52 18.26 11.45
CA GLN A 5 -20.45 18.40 12.43
C GLN A 5 -19.12 17.85 11.91
N TYR A 6 -19.18 16.83 11.05
CA TYR A 6 -18.03 16.23 10.39
C TYR A 6 -17.37 17.17 9.37
N PHE A 7 -18.18 17.96 8.63
CA PHE A 7 -17.70 18.96 7.67
C PHE A 7 -17.11 20.21 8.35
N TYR A 8 -17.55 20.55 9.55
CA TYR A 8 -17.06 21.76 10.25
C TYR A 8 -15.67 21.55 10.87
N LEU A 9 -15.33 20.34 11.31
CA LEU A 9 -13.99 19.96 11.77
C LEU A 9 -12.98 19.91 10.62
N LEU A 10 -13.42 19.66 9.38
CA LEU A 10 -12.57 19.60 8.18
C LEU A 10 -12.10 21.00 7.71
N ARG A 11 -12.79 22.09 8.09
CA ARG A 11 -12.45 23.48 7.68
C ARG A 11 -11.49 24.20 8.61
N ARG A 12 -11.32 23.75 9.84
CA ARG A 12 -10.27 24.28 10.72
C ARG A 12 -9.03 23.43 10.49
N GLY A 13 -8.05 24.02 9.78
CA GLY A 13 -6.73 23.41 9.63
C GLY A 13 -6.16 23.00 11.00
N PHE A 14 -6.34 21.76 11.35
CA PHE A 14 -5.90 21.19 12.63
C PHE A 14 -4.37 21.15 12.77
N PHE A 15 -3.65 21.60 11.75
CA PHE A 15 -2.18 21.45 11.67
C PHE A 15 -1.43 22.78 11.45
N SER A 16 -2.04 23.91 11.73
CA SER A 16 -1.31 25.19 11.74
C SER A 16 -0.67 25.40 13.12
N GLY A 17 0.60 24.97 13.30
CA GLY A 17 1.38 25.41 14.45
C GLY A 17 1.97 24.32 15.35
N GLY A 18 2.42 23.22 14.82
CA GLY A 18 3.25 22.24 15.54
C GLY A 18 4.38 21.77 14.65
N GLY A 19 5.59 21.51 15.21
CA GLY A 19 6.71 20.92 14.49
C GLY A 19 6.36 19.62 13.76
N LEU A 20 7.31 19.00 13.12
CA LEU A 20 7.15 17.70 12.47
C LEU A 20 6.67 16.64 13.48
N ASP A 21 5.96 15.63 13.01
CA ASP A 21 5.60 14.47 13.83
C ASP A 21 6.86 13.74 14.30
N SER A 22 6.86 13.20 15.53
CA SER A 22 8.02 12.53 16.12
C SER A 22 8.47 11.29 15.32
N ASP A 23 7.53 10.52 14.77
CA ASP A 23 7.89 9.34 13.98
C ASP A 23 8.43 9.78 12.62
N TYR A 24 7.90 10.87 12.04
CA TYR A 24 8.50 11.45 10.85
C TYR A 24 9.91 11.99 11.11
N GLN A 25 10.14 12.62 12.28
CA GLN A 25 11.50 13.06 12.66
C GLN A 25 12.46 11.86 12.73
N ALA A 26 12.01 10.71 13.26
CA ALA A 26 12.83 9.51 13.28
C ALA A 26 13.20 9.00 11.86
N VAL A 27 12.32 9.20 10.86
CA VAL A 27 12.66 8.90 9.45
C VAL A 27 13.76 9.83 8.93
N LEU A 28 13.67 11.13 9.23
CA LEU A 28 14.71 12.13 8.86
C LEU A 28 16.05 11.83 9.53
N ASP A 29 16.03 11.45 10.81
CA ASP A 29 17.22 11.09 11.56
C ASP A 29 17.89 9.83 10.98
N GLN A 30 17.09 8.84 10.57
CA GLN A 30 17.59 7.65 9.89
C GLN A 30 18.16 7.97 8.50
N ALA A 31 17.49 8.84 7.73
CA ALA A 31 18.02 9.31 6.45
C ALA A 31 19.39 9.99 6.63
N THR A 32 19.52 10.83 7.65
CA THR A 32 20.79 11.47 8.00
C THR A 32 21.87 10.43 8.35
N THR A 33 21.52 9.42 9.16
CA THR A 33 22.41 8.32 9.54
C THR A 33 22.91 7.53 8.32
N ARG A 34 22.05 7.36 7.33
CA ARG A 34 22.35 6.67 6.06
C ARG A 34 23.06 7.57 5.03
N GLY A 35 23.18 8.87 5.27
CA GLY A 35 23.69 9.82 4.30
C GLY A 35 22.74 10.07 3.12
N PHE A 36 21.45 9.87 3.31
CA PHE A 36 20.42 10.12 2.30
C PHE A 36 20.04 11.59 2.30
N THR A 37 19.71 12.12 1.13
CA THR A 37 19.19 13.48 1.00
C THR A 37 17.79 13.54 1.61
N ALA A 38 17.54 14.48 2.51
CA ALA A 38 16.21 14.74 3.02
C ALA A 38 15.35 15.46 1.96
N PRO A 39 14.03 15.25 1.93
CA PRO A 39 13.11 16.00 1.09
C PRO A 39 13.13 17.51 1.43
N SER A 40 12.59 18.35 0.54
CA SER A 40 12.41 19.79 0.82
C SER A 40 11.50 20.01 2.05
N ASP A 41 11.63 21.16 2.71
CA ASP A 41 10.81 21.54 3.87
C ASP A 41 9.31 21.48 3.56
N THR A 42 8.92 21.80 2.32
CA THR A 42 7.53 21.69 1.87
C THR A 42 7.08 20.24 1.87
N GLN A 43 7.87 19.35 1.30
CA GLN A 43 7.60 17.93 1.29
C GLN A 43 7.61 17.35 2.72
N GLN A 44 8.57 17.72 3.55
CA GLN A 44 8.63 17.25 4.95
C GLN A 44 7.34 17.59 5.71
N ASN A 45 6.80 18.79 5.54
CA ASN A 45 5.54 19.19 6.17
C ASN A 45 4.36 18.37 5.65
N LEU A 46 4.25 18.14 4.34
CA LEU A 46 3.20 17.31 3.74
C LEU A 46 3.30 15.86 4.22
N GLN A 47 4.49 15.30 4.23
CA GLN A 47 4.77 13.92 4.65
C GLN A 47 4.49 13.71 6.14
N SER A 48 4.93 14.62 7.00
CA SER A 48 4.62 14.62 8.42
C SER A 48 3.09 14.66 8.68
N ASN A 49 2.34 15.42 7.88
CA ASN A 49 0.89 15.50 8.01
C ASN A 49 0.17 14.20 7.65
N ILE A 50 0.75 13.33 6.79
CA ILE A 50 0.22 11.97 6.59
C ILE A 50 0.23 11.23 7.93
N ILE A 51 1.39 11.13 8.60
CA ILE A 51 1.52 10.42 9.88
C ILE A 51 0.58 11.01 10.93
N LYS A 52 0.54 12.33 11.08
CA LYS A 52 -0.40 13.00 12.00
C LYS A 52 -1.85 12.63 11.72
N THR A 53 -2.23 12.56 10.44
CA THR A 53 -3.58 12.16 10.03
C THR A 53 -3.85 10.71 10.41
N LEU A 54 -2.94 9.78 10.08
CA LEU A 54 -3.11 8.36 10.40
C LEU A 54 -3.15 8.11 11.91
N LYS A 55 -2.32 8.81 12.71
CA LYS A 55 -2.33 8.75 14.18
C LYS A 55 -3.64 9.28 14.77
N ALA A 56 -4.14 10.42 14.27
CA ALA A 56 -5.36 11.03 14.78
C ALA A 56 -6.61 10.13 14.66
N TYR A 57 -6.57 9.15 13.76
CA TYR A 57 -7.65 8.18 13.56
C TYR A 57 -7.28 6.75 13.98
N GLY A 58 -6.14 6.55 14.63
CA GLY A 58 -5.70 5.24 15.13
C GLY A 58 -5.25 4.25 14.04
N VAL A 59 -5.08 4.71 12.81
CA VAL A 59 -4.63 3.86 11.70
C VAL A 59 -3.15 3.54 11.82
N TRP A 60 -2.35 4.53 12.26
CA TRP A 60 -0.90 4.40 12.37
C TRP A 60 -0.47 3.21 13.24
N ASP A 61 -1.15 3.00 14.35
CA ASP A 61 -0.83 1.94 15.31
C ASP A 61 -1.15 0.52 14.81
N LYS A 62 -1.99 0.42 13.78
CA LYS A 62 -2.32 -0.86 13.13
C LYS A 62 -1.28 -1.32 12.11
N LEU A 63 -0.34 -0.46 11.71
CA LEU A 63 0.61 -0.76 10.65
C LEU A 63 1.91 -1.35 11.20
N ASP A 64 2.47 -2.32 10.49
CA ASP A 64 3.83 -2.84 10.66
C ASP A 64 4.81 -2.22 9.66
N LEU A 65 4.33 -1.96 8.43
CA LEU A 65 5.09 -1.31 7.37
C LEU A 65 4.33 -0.10 6.83
N PHE A 66 5.08 0.96 6.53
CA PHE A 66 4.58 2.10 5.76
C PHE A 66 5.69 2.71 4.91
N TYR A 67 5.50 2.73 3.60
CA TYR A 67 6.40 3.36 2.64
C TYR A 67 5.65 4.46 1.88
N LEU A 68 6.20 5.66 1.89
CA LEU A 68 5.78 6.73 0.99
C LEU A 68 6.78 6.84 -0.16
N LEU A 69 6.43 6.19 -1.27
CA LEU A 69 7.31 6.02 -2.42
C LEU A 69 7.28 7.23 -3.37
N ALA A 70 6.15 7.94 -3.46
CA ALA A 70 5.99 9.15 -4.26
C ALA A 70 6.61 10.36 -3.55
N GLY A 71 7.92 10.40 -3.44
CA GLY A 71 8.69 11.48 -2.82
C GLY A 71 9.63 12.16 -3.81
N GLU A 72 10.40 13.14 -3.32
CA GLU A 72 11.42 13.85 -4.12
C GLU A 72 12.68 12.99 -4.31
N GLU A 73 13.05 12.20 -3.28
CA GLU A 73 14.34 11.52 -3.18
C GLU A 73 14.19 10.01 -3.15
N GLU A 74 14.84 9.31 -4.08
CA GLU A 74 14.74 7.86 -4.24
C GLU A 74 15.15 7.09 -2.97
N ASN A 75 16.30 7.43 -2.39
CA ASN A 75 16.80 6.69 -1.23
C ASN A 75 15.93 6.95 0.02
N PHE A 76 15.41 8.17 0.19
CA PHE A 76 14.49 8.51 1.26
C PHE A 76 13.16 7.74 1.12
N ALA A 77 12.64 7.62 -0.10
CA ALA A 77 11.40 6.91 -0.40
C ALA A 77 11.46 5.41 -0.06
N ARG A 78 12.66 4.81 0.04
CA ARG A 78 12.86 3.40 0.40
C ARG A 78 12.81 3.12 1.90
N LEU A 79 12.83 4.14 2.76
CA LEU A 79 12.78 3.94 4.20
C LEU A 79 11.39 3.47 4.65
N ASN A 80 11.35 2.48 5.55
CA ASN A 80 10.12 2.11 6.25
C ASN A 80 9.82 3.11 7.37
N TRP A 81 8.74 3.84 7.27
CA TRP A 81 8.43 4.90 8.22
C TRP A 81 7.92 4.42 9.58
N LYS A 82 7.47 3.16 9.67
CA LYS A 82 7.07 2.53 10.95
C LYS A 82 8.28 2.12 11.80
N ALA A 83 9.35 1.70 11.15
CA ALA A 83 10.59 1.28 11.78
C ALA A 83 11.78 1.70 10.88
N PRO A 84 12.20 2.96 10.89
CA PRO A 84 13.14 3.50 9.90
C PRO A 84 14.50 2.82 9.83
N ALA A 85 14.93 2.17 10.92
CA ALA A 85 16.16 1.39 10.96
C ALA A 85 16.02 -0.03 10.36
N ASN A 86 14.79 -0.50 10.13
CA ASN A 86 14.49 -1.86 9.69
C ASN A 86 13.66 -1.84 8.41
N PHE A 87 13.78 -2.93 7.64
CA PHE A 87 12.95 -3.15 6.45
C PHE A 87 13.07 -2.05 5.38
N GLU A 88 14.28 -1.47 5.22
CA GLU A 88 14.56 -0.58 4.09
C GLU A 88 14.42 -1.38 2.79
N LEU A 89 13.73 -0.80 1.79
CA LEU A 89 13.55 -1.43 0.49
C LEU A 89 14.88 -1.62 -0.23
N ALA A 90 15.22 -2.86 -0.54
CA ALA A 90 16.38 -3.22 -1.33
C ALA A 90 15.99 -3.40 -2.80
N ASN A 91 16.73 -2.77 -3.71
CA ASN A 91 16.54 -2.96 -5.15
C ASN A 91 17.00 -4.37 -5.58
N SER A 92 16.13 -5.09 -6.27
CA SER A 92 16.50 -6.28 -7.04
C SER A 92 16.39 -5.91 -8.52
N GLY A 93 17.50 -5.97 -9.23
CA GLY A 93 17.60 -5.41 -10.57
C GLY A 93 17.63 -3.87 -10.56
N THR A 94 16.95 -3.26 -11.50
CA THR A 94 16.91 -1.80 -11.70
C THR A 94 15.48 -1.26 -11.76
N PRO A 95 14.73 -1.28 -10.64
CA PRO A 95 13.44 -0.60 -10.59
C PRO A 95 13.60 0.88 -10.97
N THR A 96 12.61 1.46 -11.62
CA THR A 96 12.67 2.86 -12.03
C THR A 96 11.96 3.74 -11.01
N PHE A 97 12.69 4.68 -10.43
CA PHE A 97 12.12 5.75 -9.60
C PHE A 97 11.74 6.95 -10.45
N THR A 98 10.54 7.48 -10.20
CA THR A 98 10.07 8.74 -10.79
C THR A 98 9.69 9.69 -9.67
N THR A 99 10.36 10.83 -9.59
CA THR A 99 10.11 11.89 -8.60
C THR A 99 8.62 12.21 -8.49
N ASN A 100 8.09 12.24 -7.28
CA ASN A 100 6.69 12.51 -6.96
C ASN A 100 5.67 11.50 -7.54
N LYS A 101 6.14 10.37 -8.06
CA LYS A 101 5.30 9.27 -8.57
C LYS A 101 5.60 7.93 -7.89
N GLY A 102 6.86 7.68 -7.50
CA GLY A 102 7.29 6.46 -6.85
C GLY A 102 8.03 5.50 -7.77
N PHE A 103 7.85 4.19 -7.55
CA PHE A 103 8.59 3.16 -8.26
C PHE A 103 7.73 2.37 -9.23
N SER A 104 8.31 2.05 -10.40
CA SER A 104 7.84 1.03 -11.34
C SER A 104 8.92 -0.02 -11.55
N ASN A 105 8.54 -1.22 -12.05
CA ASN A 105 9.55 -2.24 -12.34
C ASN A 105 10.35 -1.95 -13.63
N GLY A 106 9.98 -0.93 -14.41
CA GLY A 106 10.69 -0.53 -15.60
C GLY A 106 10.64 -1.53 -16.78
N GLY A 107 9.77 -2.53 -16.69
CA GLY A 107 9.70 -3.64 -17.64
C GLY A 107 10.75 -4.72 -17.33
N GLY A 108 10.33 -5.89 -16.89
CA GLY A 108 11.22 -7.01 -16.57
C GLY A 108 10.96 -7.60 -15.18
N SER A 109 11.97 -8.23 -14.59
CA SER A 109 11.89 -8.90 -13.29
C SER A 109 12.42 -8.07 -12.13
N ASN A 110 12.39 -6.74 -12.26
CA ASN A 110 12.88 -5.84 -11.21
C ASN A 110 11.84 -5.67 -10.10
N TYR A 111 12.28 -5.63 -8.85
CA TYR A 111 11.41 -5.49 -7.69
C TYR A 111 12.11 -4.80 -6.52
N LEU A 112 11.33 -4.48 -5.49
CA LEU A 112 11.81 -3.98 -4.20
C LEU A 112 11.56 -5.03 -3.14
N ASP A 113 12.63 -5.50 -2.47
CA ASP A 113 12.54 -6.44 -1.35
C ASP A 113 12.42 -5.65 -0.05
N THR A 114 11.36 -5.88 0.71
CA THR A 114 11.16 -5.25 2.01
C THR A 114 12.01 -5.88 3.11
N THR A 115 12.53 -7.09 2.90
CA THR A 115 13.12 -7.95 3.93
C THR A 115 12.18 -8.30 5.10
N PHE A 116 10.92 -7.89 5.03
CA PHE A 116 9.89 -8.23 6.01
C PHE A 116 9.32 -9.61 5.71
N ASN A 117 9.48 -10.54 6.63
CA ASN A 117 8.91 -11.88 6.53
C ASN A 117 7.58 -11.95 7.28
N PHE A 118 6.51 -12.37 6.61
CA PHE A 118 5.16 -12.38 7.16
C PHE A 118 5.01 -13.25 8.41
N SER A 119 5.74 -14.36 8.51
CA SER A 119 5.62 -15.31 9.62
C SER A 119 6.42 -14.92 10.85
N THR A 120 7.42 -14.04 10.71
CA THR A 120 8.37 -13.75 11.78
C THR A 120 8.44 -12.27 12.19
N ASN A 121 7.97 -11.34 11.37
CA ASN A 121 8.14 -9.92 11.58
C ASN A 121 6.81 -9.16 11.79
N GLY A 122 5.65 -9.81 11.61
CA GLY A 122 4.34 -9.18 11.83
C GLY A 122 4.03 -9.05 13.32
N ASP A 123 3.80 -7.83 13.79
CA ASP A 123 3.28 -7.54 15.13
C ASP A 123 1.75 -7.37 15.06
N ASN A 124 1.26 -6.58 14.12
CA ASN A 124 -0.16 -6.35 13.86
C ASN A 124 -0.69 -7.28 12.76
N TYR A 125 0.15 -7.57 11.75
CA TYR A 125 -0.21 -8.49 10.67
C TYR A 125 -0.21 -9.93 11.18
N THR A 126 -1.38 -10.54 11.26
CA THR A 126 -1.54 -11.93 11.69
C THR A 126 -2.33 -12.76 10.67
N LEU A 127 -2.44 -14.06 10.90
CA LEU A 127 -3.11 -14.98 9.96
C LEU A 127 -4.54 -14.53 9.65
N ASN A 128 -5.29 -14.13 10.66
CA ASN A 128 -6.72 -13.81 10.58
C ASN A 128 -7.06 -12.34 10.87
N ASP A 129 -6.05 -11.52 11.05
CA ASP A 129 -6.16 -10.06 11.21
C ASP A 129 -5.05 -9.42 10.37
N ALA A 130 -5.37 -9.06 9.15
CA ALA A 130 -4.39 -8.63 8.17
C ALA A 130 -4.97 -7.57 7.23
N GLY A 131 -4.20 -6.53 6.96
CA GLY A 131 -4.55 -5.46 6.05
C GLY A 131 -3.36 -5.00 5.23
N ALA A 132 -3.59 -4.72 3.95
CA ALA A 132 -2.60 -4.11 3.08
C ALA A 132 -3.25 -3.10 2.16
N PHE A 133 -2.49 -2.08 1.76
CA PHE A 133 -2.93 -1.11 0.76
C PHE A 133 -1.78 -0.65 -0.11
N VAL A 134 -2.14 -0.28 -1.34
CA VAL A 134 -1.21 0.25 -2.33
C VAL A 134 -1.87 1.37 -3.12
N ALA A 135 -1.19 2.50 -3.29
CA ALA A 135 -1.65 3.61 -4.10
C ALA A 135 -0.86 3.71 -5.40
N PHE A 136 -1.57 3.91 -6.49
CA PHE A 136 -1.04 4.03 -7.83
C PHE A 136 -1.25 5.45 -8.36
N PRO A 137 -0.23 6.31 -8.37
CA PRO A 137 -0.25 7.56 -9.11
C PRO A 137 -0.46 7.37 -10.60
N ILE A 138 0.13 6.31 -11.14
CA ILE A 138 0.03 5.92 -12.55
C ILE A 138 -0.34 4.45 -12.61
N MET A 139 -1.41 4.13 -13.32
CA MET A 139 -1.78 2.77 -13.69
C MET A 139 -1.30 2.48 -15.11
N SER A 140 -0.90 1.24 -15.35
CA SER A 140 -0.54 0.81 -16.69
C SER A 140 -1.79 0.67 -17.55
N THR A 141 -1.77 1.26 -18.75
CA THR A 141 -2.82 1.10 -19.76
C THR A 141 -2.59 -0.09 -20.67
N THR A 142 -1.48 -0.81 -20.52
CA THR A 142 -1.18 -1.99 -21.34
C THR A 142 -1.88 -3.22 -20.78
N SER A 143 -2.54 -3.97 -21.66
CA SER A 143 -3.18 -5.26 -21.32
C SER A 143 -2.14 -6.27 -20.85
N GLN A 144 -2.24 -6.72 -19.61
CA GLN A 144 -1.30 -7.66 -18.99
C GLN A 144 -2.07 -8.74 -18.22
N THR A 145 -1.89 -9.98 -18.61
CA THR A 145 -2.66 -11.11 -18.08
C THR A 145 -2.24 -11.63 -16.69
N ASN A 146 -1.16 -11.12 -16.08
CA ASN A 146 -0.63 -11.61 -14.81
C ASN A 146 0.04 -10.52 -13.96
N ASN A 147 -0.56 -9.34 -13.85
CA ASN A 147 0.02 -8.26 -13.07
C ASN A 147 -0.08 -8.51 -11.55
N ARG A 148 1.04 -8.74 -10.91
CA ARG A 148 1.16 -8.83 -9.44
C ARG A 148 1.91 -7.62 -8.92
N VAL A 149 1.31 -6.90 -8.01
CA VAL A 149 1.81 -5.59 -7.54
C VAL A 149 2.70 -5.72 -6.31
N TYR A 150 2.35 -6.63 -5.42
CA TYR A 150 3.11 -6.93 -4.22
C TYR A 150 2.76 -8.34 -3.72
N GLY A 151 3.62 -8.90 -2.90
CA GLY A 151 3.37 -10.19 -2.27
C GLY A 151 4.55 -11.12 -2.34
N ASN A 152 4.28 -12.37 -2.07
CA ASN A 152 5.20 -13.47 -2.31
C ASN A 152 4.42 -14.75 -2.64
N GLU A 153 5.06 -15.67 -3.35
CA GLU A 153 4.51 -16.96 -3.76
C GLU A 153 5.58 -18.04 -3.59
N GLU A 154 5.23 -19.13 -2.92
CA GLU A 154 6.00 -20.35 -2.97
C GLU A 154 5.38 -21.35 -3.95
N PRO A 155 6.18 -22.11 -4.71
CA PRO A 155 5.66 -23.04 -5.72
C PRO A 155 4.74 -24.13 -5.19
N THR A 156 4.75 -24.36 -3.88
CA THR A 156 4.04 -25.47 -3.21
C THR A 156 3.09 -25.05 -2.09
N SER A 157 3.07 -23.77 -1.71
CA SER A 157 2.14 -23.24 -0.73
C SER A 157 1.34 -22.08 -1.32
N ALA A 158 0.05 -22.21 -1.25
CA ALA A 158 -0.89 -21.25 -1.83
C ALA A 158 -1.15 -20.05 -0.91
N ASN A 159 -0.14 -19.46 -0.30
CA ASN A 159 -0.27 -18.31 0.59
C ASN A 159 0.25 -17.05 -0.12
N PHE A 160 -0.65 -16.25 -0.69
CA PHE A 160 -0.28 -15.06 -1.43
C PHE A 160 -0.90 -13.81 -0.85
N LEU A 161 -0.11 -12.78 -0.77
CA LEU A 161 -0.55 -11.41 -0.70
C LEU A 161 -0.24 -10.75 -2.05
N SER A 162 -1.16 -10.83 -3.00
CA SER A 162 -0.95 -10.32 -4.35
C SER A 162 -2.26 -9.89 -5.00
N PRO A 163 -2.57 -8.60 -5.07
CA PRO A 163 -3.65 -8.13 -5.92
C PRO A 163 -3.23 -8.34 -7.37
N ARG A 164 -3.99 -9.12 -8.10
CA ARG A 164 -3.85 -9.22 -9.55
C ARG A 164 -4.74 -8.16 -10.20
N ILE A 165 -4.13 -7.23 -10.90
CA ILE A 165 -4.86 -6.22 -11.66
C ILE A 165 -4.75 -6.61 -13.13
N ASP A 166 -5.78 -7.27 -13.67
CA ASP A 166 -5.90 -7.50 -15.10
C ASP A 166 -6.42 -6.23 -15.77
N VAL A 167 -5.62 -5.62 -16.61
CA VAL A 167 -5.91 -4.32 -17.25
C VAL A 167 -6.66 -4.49 -18.57
N ASP A 168 -6.83 -5.72 -19.08
CA ASP A 168 -7.32 -5.94 -20.47
C ASP A 168 -8.85 -6.00 -20.60
N GLY A 169 -9.60 -5.91 -19.49
CA GLY A 169 -11.07 -5.94 -19.54
C GLY A 169 -11.68 -7.25 -20.05
N SER A 170 -10.86 -8.19 -20.53
CA SER A 170 -11.30 -9.46 -21.11
C SER A 170 -11.25 -10.61 -20.11
N SER A 171 -10.50 -10.49 -19.02
CA SER A 171 -10.39 -11.50 -18.00
C SER A 171 -11.26 -11.12 -16.79
N THR A 172 -12.20 -11.97 -16.47
CA THR A 172 -13.09 -11.86 -15.31
C THR A 172 -12.40 -12.20 -13.99
N SER A 173 -11.08 -12.39 -13.98
CA SER A 173 -10.37 -12.93 -12.83
C SER A 173 -9.37 -11.95 -12.22
N ASN A 174 -9.87 -10.96 -11.47
CA ASN A 174 -9.06 -10.25 -10.50
C ASN A 174 -8.78 -11.19 -9.32
N ARG A 175 -7.57 -11.74 -9.26
CA ARG A 175 -7.20 -12.74 -8.26
C ARG A 175 -6.50 -12.08 -7.09
N ASN A 176 -7.07 -12.21 -5.91
CA ASN A 176 -6.51 -11.69 -4.68
C ASN A 176 -6.36 -12.80 -3.66
N TRP A 177 -5.20 -12.90 -3.01
CA TRP A 177 -4.96 -13.84 -1.94
C TRP A 177 -4.45 -13.11 -0.71
N MET A 178 -4.97 -13.43 0.42
CA MET A 178 -4.49 -12.95 1.70
C MET A 178 -4.51 -14.10 2.71
N ASN A 179 -3.34 -14.65 2.99
CA ASN A 179 -3.15 -15.75 3.95
C ASN A 179 -4.01 -17.01 3.68
N GLY A 180 -4.37 -17.28 2.42
CA GLY A 180 -5.24 -18.40 2.04
C GLY A 180 -4.57 -19.38 1.10
N SER A 181 -5.04 -20.65 1.12
CA SER A 181 -4.59 -21.70 0.21
C SER A 181 -5.33 -21.68 -1.11
N ASP A 182 -6.53 -21.12 -1.12
CA ASP A 182 -7.40 -21.13 -2.27
C ASP A 182 -7.39 -19.78 -2.98
N TYR A 183 -7.33 -19.89 -4.28
CA TYR A 183 -7.55 -18.83 -5.23
C TYR A 183 -8.92 -18.20 -4.99
N GLN A 184 -8.91 -16.92 -4.66
CA GLN A 184 -10.11 -16.14 -4.49
C GLN A 184 -10.46 -15.51 -5.84
N ASP A 185 -11.37 -16.16 -6.55
CA ASP A 185 -12.11 -15.52 -7.63
C ASP A 185 -13.37 -14.93 -6.98
N PRO A 186 -13.42 -13.62 -6.70
CA PRO A 186 -14.68 -13.05 -6.26
C PRO A 186 -15.69 -13.39 -7.34
N THR A 187 -16.69 -14.22 -6.98
CA THR A 187 -17.70 -14.83 -7.87
C THR A 187 -18.53 -13.79 -8.64
N THR A 188 -18.32 -12.52 -8.37
CA THR A 188 -18.71 -11.38 -9.17
C THR A 188 -17.43 -10.72 -9.66
N ALA A 189 -17.18 -10.75 -10.96
CA ALA A 189 -16.11 -10.02 -11.61
C ALA A 189 -16.11 -8.55 -11.13
N LEU A 190 -15.33 -8.27 -10.08
CA LEU A 190 -15.10 -6.90 -9.67
C LEU A 190 -14.18 -6.30 -10.70
N ASP A 191 -14.76 -5.47 -11.50
CA ASP A 191 -14.04 -4.57 -12.37
C ASP A 191 -13.41 -3.48 -11.49
N PHE A 192 -12.27 -3.82 -10.84
CA PHE A 192 -11.50 -2.85 -10.08
C PHE A 192 -11.08 -1.67 -10.95
N HIS A 193 -10.89 -0.52 -10.31
CA HIS A 193 -10.42 0.67 -11.01
C HIS A 193 -9.06 0.42 -11.65
N LYS A 194 -8.91 0.90 -12.88
CA LYS A 194 -7.72 0.76 -13.73
C LYS A 194 -7.11 2.12 -14.09
N ASP A 195 -7.67 3.16 -13.49
CA ASP A 195 -7.32 4.55 -13.78
C ASP A 195 -6.15 5.01 -12.91
N ASP A 196 -5.46 6.05 -13.35
CA ASP A 196 -4.49 6.76 -12.52
C ASP A 196 -5.14 7.26 -11.24
N ASN A 197 -4.35 7.40 -10.18
CA ASN A 197 -4.81 7.80 -8.85
C ASN A 197 -5.74 6.78 -8.17
N THR A 198 -5.57 5.52 -8.45
CA THR A 198 -6.28 4.44 -7.75
C THR A 198 -5.54 4.02 -6.49
N ILE A 199 -6.28 3.74 -5.44
CA ILE A 199 -5.79 3.04 -4.26
C ILE A 199 -6.52 1.70 -4.12
N PHE A 200 -5.76 0.69 -3.72
CA PHE A 200 -6.25 -0.67 -3.57
C PHE A 200 -6.04 -1.15 -2.13
N PHE A 201 -7.04 -1.83 -1.57
CA PHE A 201 -7.00 -2.43 -0.25
C PHE A 201 -7.30 -3.92 -0.32
N GLN A 202 -6.55 -4.70 0.45
CA GLN A 202 -6.87 -6.08 0.82
C GLN A 202 -6.97 -6.17 2.33
N ASN A 203 -7.93 -6.94 2.82
CA ASN A 203 -8.22 -7.00 4.22
C ASN A 203 -8.76 -8.39 4.61
N ARG A 204 -8.29 -8.94 5.72
CA ARG A 204 -8.79 -10.16 6.34
C ARG A 204 -9.13 -9.88 7.79
N THR A 205 -10.33 -10.23 8.20
CA THR A 205 -10.85 -9.95 9.56
C THR A 205 -11.08 -11.21 10.39
N ASP A 206 -11.01 -12.39 9.76
CA ASP A 206 -11.21 -13.70 10.42
C ASP A 206 -10.63 -14.84 9.54
N ASP A 207 -10.89 -16.09 9.93
CA ASP A 207 -10.37 -17.28 9.24
C ASP A 207 -11.07 -17.61 7.92
N SER A 208 -12.18 -16.98 7.61
CA SER A 208 -13.03 -17.29 6.45
C SER A 208 -13.35 -16.09 5.56
N THR A 209 -13.10 -14.86 6.03
CA THR A 209 -13.52 -13.63 5.34
C THR A 209 -12.33 -12.79 4.86
N ALA A 210 -12.31 -12.49 3.57
CA ALA A 210 -11.41 -11.52 2.98
C ALA A 210 -12.20 -10.42 2.25
N ASN A 211 -11.79 -9.18 2.43
CA ASN A 211 -12.43 -8.00 1.85
C ASN A 211 -11.46 -7.30 0.91
N TYR A 212 -11.97 -6.83 -0.21
CA TYR A 212 -11.23 -6.13 -1.25
C TYR A 212 -11.91 -4.82 -1.59
N ARG A 213 -11.13 -3.77 -1.78
CA ARG A 213 -11.63 -2.46 -2.17
C ARG A 213 -10.66 -1.77 -3.11
N SER A 214 -11.18 -1.14 -4.14
CA SER A 214 -10.46 -0.16 -4.94
C SER A 214 -11.22 1.15 -4.99
N THR A 215 -10.50 2.27 -4.99
CA THR A 215 -11.07 3.61 -5.09
C THR A 215 -10.33 4.39 -6.16
N ASP A 216 -11.06 4.87 -7.18
CA ASP A 216 -10.61 5.97 -8.01
C ASP A 216 -10.70 7.25 -7.18
N LEU A 217 -9.54 7.77 -6.77
CA LEU A 217 -9.47 8.92 -5.88
C LEU A 217 -9.82 10.23 -6.59
N ALA A 218 -9.66 10.28 -7.92
CA ALA A 218 -10.01 11.45 -8.71
C ALA A 218 -11.52 11.56 -8.95
N ALA A 219 -12.16 10.44 -9.26
CA ALA A 219 -13.61 10.37 -9.44
C ALA A 219 -14.38 10.19 -8.11
N ASN A 220 -13.68 9.82 -7.01
CA ASN A 220 -14.29 9.42 -5.74
C ASN A 220 -15.28 8.25 -5.92
N ASP A 221 -14.91 7.31 -6.79
CA ASP A 221 -15.68 6.09 -7.06
C ASP A 221 -15.08 4.90 -6.33
N VAL A 222 -15.92 4.09 -5.68
CA VAL A 222 -15.51 2.99 -4.82
C VAL A 222 -16.12 1.69 -5.32
N LYS A 223 -15.27 0.69 -5.52
CA LYS A 223 -15.66 -0.69 -5.79
C LYS A 223 -15.16 -1.60 -4.67
N SER A 224 -16.00 -2.50 -4.18
CA SER A 224 -15.65 -3.41 -3.09
C SER A 224 -16.28 -4.78 -3.27
N ALA A 225 -15.61 -5.80 -2.76
CA ALA A 225 -16.12 -7.17 -2.64
C ALA A 225 -15.73 -7.78 -1.31
N GLU A 226 -16.52 -8.72 -0.89
CA GLU A 226 -16.24 -9.60 0.23
C GLU A 226 -16.29 -11.05 -0.24
N ASP A 227 -15.34 -11.85 0.21
CA ASP A 227 -15.31 -13.28 0.03
C ASP A 227 -15.40 -13.96 1.39
N THR A 228 -16.51 -14.61 1.65
CA THR A 228 -16.80 -15.33 2.90
C THR A 228 -16.39 -16.80 2.87
N ALA A 229 -15.77 -17.27 1.80
CA ALA A 229 -15.22 -18.61 1.64
C ALA A 229 -13.70 -18.62 1.51
N SER A 230 -13.06 -17.51 1.87
CA SER A 230 -11.61 -17.33 1.83
C SER A 230 -10.94 -17.93 3.06
N ASN A 231 -10.81 -19.24 3.11
CA ASN A 231 -10.19 -19.90 4.26
C ASN A 231 -8.72 -19.53 4.40
N SER A 232 -8.32 -19.09 5.60
CA SER A 232 -6.91 -18.92 5.94
C SER A 232 -6.22 -20.27 6.12
N SER A 233 -4.91 -20.33 5.80
CA SER A 233 -4.15 -21.56 5.96
C SER A 233 -2.90 -21.38 6.83
N SER A 234 -1.96 -20.56 6.41
CA SER A 234 -0.76 -20.21 7.17
C SER A 234 -0.18 -18.88 6.68
N LEU A 235 0.62 -18.23 7.54
CA LEU A 235 1.44 -17.12 7.11
C LEU A 235 2.59 -17.62 6.22
N LEU A 236 2.87 -16.90 5.16
CA LEU A 236 3.97 -17.20 4.28
C LEU A 236 5.31 -16.98 5.01
N ASN A 237 6.19 -17.96 4.97
CA ASN A 237 7.54 -17.83 5.52
C ASN A 237 8.53 -17.36 4.44
N ASP A 238 8.26 -16.20 3.89
CA ASP A 238 9.12 -15.55 2.91
C ASP A 238 8.95 -14.02 3.00
N ASN A 239 9.85 -13.27 2.35
CA ASN A 239 9.82 -11.82 2.36
C ASN A 239 8.68 -11.26 1.49
N LEU A 240 8.07 -10.18 1.95
CA LEU A 240 7.23 -9.35 1.11
C LEU A 240 8.08 -8.59 0.09
N VAL A 241 7.67 -8.64 -1.17
CA VAL A 241 8.26 -7.82 -2.24
C VAL A 241 7.23 -6.90 -2.86
N LEU A 242 7.66 -5.74 -3.38
CA LEU A 242 6.83 -4.81 -4.12
C LEU A 242 7.24 -4.80 -5.59
N LEU A 243 6.34 -4.46 -6.49
CA LEU A 243 6.47 -4.44 -7.94
C LEU A 243 6.50 -5.83 -8.58
N GLN A 244 6.41 -6.90 -7.79
CA GLN A 244 6.39 -8.29 -8.24
C GLN A 244 5.83 -9.18 -7.13
N ALA A 245 5.34 -10.37 -7.44
CA ALA A 245 5.27 -11.46 -6.49
C ALA A 245 6.24 -12.56 -6.96
N LYS A 246 7.01 -13.12 -6.02
CA LYS A 246 8.06 -14.12 -6.30
C LYS A 246 7.49 -15.28 -7.12
N GLY A 247 8.14 -15.59 -8.25
CA GLY A 247 7.73 -16.67 -9.16
C GLY A 247 6.74 -16.29 -10.26
N ALA A 248 6.14 -15.09 -10.24
CA ALA A 248 5.29 -14.59 -11.31
C ALA A 248 5.60 -13.14 -11.65
N TYR A 249 5.61 -12.86 -12.94
CA TYR A 249 6.13 -11.63 -13.51
C TYR A 249 5.13 -10.48 -13.41
N LEU A 250 5.66 -9.33 -13.06
CA LEU A 250 4.99 -8.07 -13.22
C LEU A 250 5.59 -7.35 -14.41
N GLU A 251 4.85 -7.32 -15.49
CA GLU A 251 5.14 -6.39 -16.57
C GLU A 251 4.25 -5.17 -16.41
N SER A 252 4.44 -4.40 -15.35
CA SER A 252 3.64 -3.21 -15.13
C SER A 252 4.49 -1.97 -15.33
N THR A 253 4.02 -1.06 -16.15
CA THR A 253 4.47 0.34 -16.17
C THR A 253 3.78 1.14 -15.07
N ALA A 254 2.91 0.51 -14.28
CA ALA A 254 2.28 1.13 -13.13
C ALA A 254 3.33 1.58 -12.12
N THR A 255 3.08 2.73 -11.52
CA THR A 255 3.94 3.30 -10.49
C THR A 255 3.26 3.19 -9.14
N ILE A 256 3.93 2.56 -8.17
CA ILE A 256 3.48 2.51 -6.77
C ILE A 256 3.97 3.76 -6.07
N GLY A 257 3.05 4.56 -5.53
CA GLY A 257 3.35 5.80 -4.81
C GLY A 257 3.30 5.68 -3.29
N MET A 258 2.56 4.71 -2.76
CA MET A 258 2.47 4.44 -1.33
C MET A 258 2.13 2.97 -1.10
N PHE A 259 2.66 2.39 -0.04
CA PHE A 259 2.34 1.03 0.39
C PHE A 259 2.27 0.96 1.92
N GLY A 260 1.34 0.17 2.46
CA GLY A 260 1.27 -0.16 3.88
C GLY A 260 0.75 -1.57 4.13
N LEU A 261 1.20 -2.15 5.25
CA LEU A 261 0.86 -3.49 5.71
C LEU A 261 0.69 -3.48 7.23
N GLY A 262 -0.25 -4.25 7.74
CA GLY A 262 -0.47 -4.42 9.18
C GLY A 262 -1.74 -5.21 9.49
N GLY A 263 -2.40 -4.91 10.60
CA GLY A 263 -3.69 -5.49 10.99
C GLY A 263 -4.85 -5.03 10.09
N ALA A 264 -6.00 -5.65 10.27
CA ALA A 264 -7.20 -5.38 9.50
C ALA A 264 -7.67 -3.91 9.61
N LEU A 265 -8.13 -3.39 8.50
CA LEU A 265 -8.57 -2.01 8.34
C LEU A 265 -10.09 -1.94 8.26
N THR A 266 -10.71 -1.06 9.04
CA THR A 266 -12.13 -0.73 8.89
C THR A 266 -12.37 0.16 7.67
N ALA A 267 -13.62 0.29 7.23
CA ALA A 267 -13.97 1.22 6.16
C ALA A 267 -13.55 2.67 6.48
N THR A 268 -13.59 3.07 7.76
CA THR A 268 -13.14 4.40 8.21
C THR A 268 -11.63 4.54 8.12
N ASP A 269 -10.87 3.48 8.44
CA ASP A 269 -9.42 3.47 8.29
C ASP A 269 -9.02 3.64 6.82
N MET A 270 -9.68 2.89 5.91
CA MET A 270 -9.43 2.98 4.47
C MET A 270 -9.72 4.39 3.94
N GLN A 271 -10.85 5.01 4.31
CA GLN A 271 -11.17 6.40 3.94
C GLN A 271 -10.17 7.41 4.52
N THR A 272 -9.62 7.13 5.70
CA THR A 272 -8.59 7.97 6.32
C THR A 272 -7.28 7.90 5.54
N ILE A 273 -6.88 6.69 5.11
CA ILE A 273 -5.69 6.47 4.28
C ILE A 273 -5.86 7.17 2.92
N GLU A 274 -7.02 6.99 2.26
CA GLU A 274 -7.34 7.66 0.99
C GLU A 274 -7.19 9.18 1.08
N ARG A 275 -7.76 9.78 2.13
CA ARG A 275 -7.65 11.22 2.36
C ARG A 275 -6.23 11.67 2.68
N ALA A 276 -5.52 10.94 3.56
CA ALA A 276 -4.14 11.25 3.93
C ALA A 276 -3.23 11.23 2.72
N TRP A 277 -3.38 10.22 1.87
CA TRP A 277 -2.64 10.10 0.63
C TRP A 277 -3.04 11.14 -0.41
N TYR A 278 -4.27 11.11 -0.89
CA TYR A 278 -4.69 11.88 -2.07
C TYR A 278 -4.90 13.35 -1.77
N THR A 279 -5.77 13.66 -0.81
CA THR A 279 -6.17 15.05 -0.53
C THR A 279 -5.09 15.83 0.19
N ASN A 280 -4.42 15.21 1.18
CA ASN A 280 -3.49 15.93 2.04
C ASN A 280 -2.06 15.93 1.51
N TYR A 281 -1.70 14.98 0.64
CA TYR A 281 -0.36 14.84 0.11
C TYR A 281 -0.31 14.92 -1.43
N TYR A 282 -0.77 13.89 -2.14
CA TYR A 282 -0.50 13.70 -3.56
C TYR A 282 -0.96 14.85 -4.46
N THR A 283 -2.15 15.43 -4.20
CA THR A 283 -2.64 16.62 -4.94
C THR A 283 -1.89 17.92 -4.60
N LYS A 284 -0.92 17.88 -3.70
CA LYS A 284 -0.08 19.03 -3.29
C LYS A 284 1.33 18.96 -3.85
N LEU A 285 1.72 17.82 -4.47
CA LEU A 285 2.95 17.67 -5.20
C LEU A 285 2.93 18.42 -6.52
#